data_263551cfefb100141ae899a29887dc4b
#
_entry.id   263551cfefb100141ae899a29887dc4b
#
_cell.length_a   1.000
_cell.length_b   1.000
_cell.length_c   1.000
_cell.angle_alpha   90.00
_cell.angle_beta   90.00
_cell.angle_gamma   90.00
#
_symmetry.space_group_name_H-M   'P 1'
#
loop_
_entity.id
_entity.type
_entity.pdbx_description
1 polymer ?
#
loop_
_entity_poly.entity_id
_entity_poly.type
_entity_poly.pdbx_seq_one_letter_code
_entity_poly.pdbx_strand_id
1 'polypeptide(L)'
;ADMKEDRLQRAHSLYPNIALLKDYRELFNLGLDAVVISTPPATHYPIARDCLEHGLHVLVEKPMTLNSQHAQELIDLAHSRDLILMVGHTFEYNSAILALKKYIESGELGDIYYIDMARLNLGLFQRDSNVLWDLAPHDISILLYLMDLKPMSVSAQGMPCIFENIYDVAYLNLVFPNRISAFVHVSWLDPCKVRRVTIVGSKKMIVYNDMAVDQMLKIYDKGVDAPAYTEGFGEFYCNYRSGDIVIPNIRTVEPLRQECQHFLDCIINHKE
;
A
#
# COMPACT_ATOMS: atom_id res chain seq x y z
N ALA A 1 19.66 14.96 7.10
CA ALA A 1 19.39 16.39 6.89
C ALA A 1 17.98 16.74 7.34
N ASP A 2 17.77 17.85 8.01
CA ASP A 2 16.45 18.38 8.37
C ASP A 2 16.55 19.89 8.61
N MET A 3 15.58 20.66 8.15
CA MET A 3 15.55 22.12 8.36
C MET A 3 15.30 22.52 9.82
N LYS A 4 14.75 21.61 10.64
CA LYS A 4 14.40 21.85 12.04
C LYS A 4 15.53 21.42 12.96
N GLU A 5 16.06 22.36 13.72
CA GLU A 5 17.16 22.13 14.66
C GLU A 5 16.82 21.10 15.74
N ASP A 6 15.60 21.14 16.28
CA ASP A 6 15.13 20.19 17.30
C ASP A 6 15.15 18.73 16.81
N ARG A 7 14.84 18.50 15.53
CA ARG A 7 14.93 17.18 14.91
C ARG A 7 16.36 16.72 14.72
N LEU A 8 17.24 17.62 14.29
CA LEU A 8 18.66 17.32 14.16
C LEU A 8 19.26 16.95 15.52
N GLN A 9 18.96 17.70 16.57
CA GLN A 9 19.43 17.40 17.93
C GLN A 9 18.89 16.06 18.45
N ARG A 10 17.63 15.75 18.17
CA ARG A 10 17.05 14.43 18.50
C ARG A 10 17.77 13.30 17.77
N ALA A 11 18.05 13.47 16.49
CA ALA A 11 18.80 12.48 15.70
C ALA A 11 20.21 12.28 16.26
N HIS A 12 20.90 13.36 16.63
CA HIS A 12 22.23 13.31 17.23
C HIS A 12 22.23 12.61 18.61
N SER A 13 21.19 12.84 19.41
CA SER A 13 21.10 12.16 20.71
C SER A 13 20.94 10.64 20.59
N LEU A 14 20.33 10.16 19.50
CA LEU A 14 20.17 8.73 19.22
C LEU A 14 21.40 8.13 18.52
N TYR A 15 22.06 8.94 17.67
CA TYR A 15 23.16 8.53 16.81
C TYR A 15 24.26 9.60 16.82
N PRO A 16 25.14 9.63 17.84
CA PRO A 16 26.10 10.72 18.02
C PRO A 16 27.12 10.88 16.89
N ASN A 17 27.35 9.85 16.10
CA ASN A 17 28.36 9.81 15.05
C ASN A 17 27.85 10.23 13.67
N ILE A 18 26.56 10.61 13.53
CA ILE A 18 26.02 11.04 12.23
C ILE A 18 26.33 12.51 11.95
N ALA A 19 26.55 12.84 10.68
CA ALA A 19 26.61 14.22 10.23
C ALA A 19 25.22 14.88 10.30
N LEU A 20 25.14 16.09 10.82
CA LEU A 20 23.92 16.88 10.90
C LEU A 20 23.98 18.01 9.89
N LEU A 21 23.02 18.03 8.97
CA LEU A 21 22.96 18.99 7.87
C LEU A 21 21.60 19.70 7.86
N LYS A 22 21.58 21.00 7.60
CA LYS A 22 20.35 21.78 7.47
C LYS A 22 19.82 21.82 6.04
N ASP A 23 20.71 21.75 5.06
CA ASP A 23 20.37 21.65 3.64
C ASP A 23 20.71 20.24 3.12
N TYR A 24 19.75 19.56 2.51
CA TYR A 24 19.97 18.23 1.94
C TYR A 24 21.00 18.24 0.79
N ARG A 25 21.24 19.39 0.14
CA ARG A 25 22.23 19.51 -0.93
C ARG A 25 23.66 19.30 -0.44
N GLU A 26 23.91 19.51 0.85
CA GLU A 26 25.21 19.22 1.45
C GLU A 26 25.53 17.72 1.45
N LEU A 27 24.50 16.84 1.35
CA LEU A 27 24.67 15.39 1.23
C LEU A 27 25.46 14.99 -0.02
N PHE A 28 25.35 15.75 -1.11
CA PHE A 28 26.02 15.45 -2.38
C PHE A 28 27.56 15.47 -2.29
N ASN A 29 28.11 16.10 -1.26
CA ASN A 29 29.57 16.19 -1.01
C ASN A 29 30.07 15.07 -0.08
N LEU A 30 29.22 14.17 0.41
CA LEU A 30 29.60 13.17 1.41
C LEU A 30 29.96 11.79 0.82
N GLY A 31 29.90 11.62 -0.52
CA GLY A 31 30.19 10.34 -1.17
C GLY A 31 29.22 9.24 -0.77
N LEU A 32 27.92 9.55 -0.72
CA LEU A 32 26.85 8.62 -0.42
C LEU A 32 26.46 7.84 -1.68
N ASP A 33 25.95 6.61 -1.50
CA ASP A 33 25.42 5.79 -2.57
C ASP A 33 23.89 5.93 -2.69
N ALA A 34 23.20 6.21 -1.57
CA ALA A 34 21.74 6.21 -1.50
C ALA A 34 21.21 7.22 -0.48
N VAL A 35 19.94 7.61 -0.66
CA VAL A 35 19.21 8.49 0.26
C VAL A 35 17.81 7.95 0.53
N VAL A 36 17.29 8.27 1.73
CA VAL A 36 15.90 8.08 2.09
C VAL A 36 15.24 9.45 2.24
N ILE A 37 14.14 9.68 1.52
CA ILE A 37 13.40 10.96 1.53
C ILE A 37 12.10 10.75 2.31
N SER A 38 12.01 11.34 3.50
CA SER A 38 10.84 11.32 4.39
C SER A 38 10.39 12.74 4.77
N THR A 39 10.45 13.63 3.81
CA THR A 39 10.04 15.03 3.91
C THR A 39 8.53 15.19 3.60
N PRO A 40 7.93 16.38 3.70
CA PRO A 40 6.56 16.57 3.25
C PRO A 40 6.36 16.27 1.77
N PRO A 41 5.21 15.69 1.35
CA PRO A 41 4.97 15.21 -0.04
C PRO A 41 5.25 16.22 -1.15
N ALA A 42 5.00 17.51 -0.90
CA ALA A 42 5.28 18.59 -1.88
C ALA A 42 6.77 18.73 -2.23
N THR A 43 7.65 18.20 -1.39
CA THR A 43 9.11 18.29 -1.58
C THR A 43 9.73 17.00 -2.13
N HIS A 44 8.95 15.91 -2.23
CA HIS A 44 9.47 14.61 -2.69
C HIS A 44 10.04 14.71 -4.11
N TYR A 45 9.27 15.24 -5.06
CA TYR A 45 9.71 15.36 -6.45
C TYR A 45 11.01 16.16 -6.63
N PRO A 46 11.12 17.43 -6.17
CA PRO A 46 12.35 18.19 -6.38
C PRO A 46 13.56 17.56 -5.68
N ILE A 47 13.41 17.03 -4.47
CA ILE A 47 14.51 16.39 -3.75
C ILE A 47 14.93 15.06 -4.42
N ALA A 48 13.97 14.22 -4.79
CA ALA A 48 14.27 12.95 -5.45
C ALA A 48 14.97 13.17 -6.80
N ARG A 49 14.50 14.16 -7.57
CA ARG A 49 15.13 14.55 -8.83
C ARG A 49 16.57 14.99 -8.63
N ASP A 50 16.82 15.93 -7.70
CA ASP A 50 18.17 16.41 -7.39
C ASP A 50 19.09 15.25 -6.98
N CYS A 51 18.59 14.31 -6.15
CA CYS A 51 19.37 13.15 -5.72
C CYS A 51 19.70 12.20 -6.89
N LEU A 52 18.73 11.88 -7.74
CA LEU A 52 18.94 11.05 -8.93
C LEU A 52 19.92 11.76 -9.92
N GLU A 53 19.81 13.07 -10.11
CA GLU A 53 20.73 13.85 -10.94
C GLU A 53 22.18 13.82 -10.41
N HIS A 54 22.36 13.60 -9.10
CA HIS A 54 23.68 13.44 -8.48
C HIS A 54 24.14 11.98 -8.35
N GLY A 55 23.42 11.03 -8.96
CA GLY A 55 23.81 9.62 -9.01
C GLY A 55 23.50 8.83 -7.75
N LEU A 56 22.55 9.27 -6.93
CA LEU A 56 22.14 8.58 -5.71
C LEU A 56 20.92 7.70 -5.95
N HIS A 57 20.93 6.49 -5.41
CA HIS A 57 19.73 5.67 -5.30
C HIS A 57 18.73 6.30 -4.32
N VAL A 58 17.45 6.21 -4.59
CA VAL A 58 16.42 6.93 -3.83
C VAL A 58 15.33 5.97 -3.31
N LEU A 59 15.12 5.97 -1.99
CA LEU A 59 13.90 5.50 -1.35
C LEU A 59 13.09 6.73 -0.93
N VAL A 60 11.90 6.92 -1.49
CA VAL A 60 11.03 8.06 -1.19
C VAL A 60 9.74 7.60 -0.53
N GLU A 61 9.34 8.29 0.54
CA GLU A 61 8.06 8.04 1.21
C GLU A 61 6.85 8.28 0.28
N LYS A 62 5.75 7.59 0.58
CA LYS A 62 4.47 7.78 -0.12
C LYS A 62 3.82 9.15 0.23
N PRO A 63 3.12 9.76 -0.70
CA PRO A 63 3.09 9.46 -2.13
C PRO A 63 4.40 9.87 -2.78
N MET A 64 4.88 9.12 -3.77
CA MET A 64 6.13 9.42 -4.47
C MET A 64 6.16 10.86 -5.00
N THR A 65 5.05 11.29 -5.59
CA THR A 65 4.82 12.66 -6.08
C THR A 65 3.33 13.03 -5.94
N LEU A 66 3.01 14.30 -6.17
CA LEU A 66 1.63 14.80 -6.15
C LEU A 66 0.92 14.73 -7.50
N ASN A 67 1.61 14.31 -8.56
CA ASN A 67 1.01 14.08 -9.88
C ASN A 67 1.77 12.99 -10.66
N SER A 68 1.09 12.36 -11.60
CA SER A 68 1.64 11.24 -12.38
C SER A 68 2.74 11.64 -13.36
N GLN A 69 2.75 12.88 -13.86
CA GLN A 69 3.79 13.35 -14.77
C GLN A 69 5.15 13.43 -14.06
N HIS A 70 5.19 14.03 -12.87
CA HIS A 70 6.41 14.07 -12.06
C HIS A 70 6.88 12.66 -11.67
N ALA A 71 5.93 11.74 -11.42
CA ALA A 71 6.28 10.35 -11.14
C ALA A 71 6.98 9.71 -12.34
N GLN A 72 6.45 9.89 -13.55
CA GLN A 72 7.05 9.36 -14.76
C GLN A 72 8.43 9.97 -15.03
N GLU A 73 8.59 11.28 -14.83
CA GLU A 73 9.89 11.96 -14.98
C GLU A 73 10.97 11.37 -14.04
N LEU A 74 10.62 11.05 -12.79
CA LEU A 74 11.55 10.40 -11.86
C LEU A 74 11.90 8.96 -12.29
N ILE A 75 10.91 8.21 -12.76
CA ILE A 75 11.11 6.84 -13.26
C ILE A 75 12.07 6.86 -14.47
N ASP A 76 11.80 7.72 -15.44
CA ASP A 76 12.62 7.84 -16.65
C ASP A 76 14.06 8.29 -16.31
N LEU A 77 14.20 9.22 -15.36
CA LEU A 77 15.49 9.67 -14.88
C LEU A 77 16.28 8.55 -14.18
N ALA A 78 15.64 7.83 -13.28
CA ALA A 78 16.25 6.71 -12.57
C ALA A 78 16.73 5.62 -13.56
N HIS A 79 15.87 5.21 -14.50
CA HIS A 79 16.20 4.24 -15.54
C HIS A 79 17.38 4.72 -16.42
N SER A 80 17.37 6.00 -16.83
CA SER A 80 18.43 6.54 -17.70
C SER A 80 19.81 6.58 -17.05
N ARG A 81 19.87 6.47 -15.72
CA ARG A 81 21.09 6.54 -14.90
C ARG A 81 21.42 5.22 -14.22
N ASP A 82 20.66 4.16 -14.47
CA ASP A 82 20.80 2.86 -13.80
C ASP A 82 20.75 2.97 -12.27
N LEU A 83 19.80 3.77 -11.77
CA LEU A 83 19.61 4.01 -10.35
C LEU A 83 18.31 3.39 -9.86
N ILE A 84 18.32 2.89 -8.62
CA ILE A 84 17.13 2.39 -7.95
C ILE A 84 16.31 3.56 -7.44
N LEU A 85 15.04 3.62 -7.84
CA LEU A 85 14.01 4.49 -7.28
C LEU A 85 12.93 3.61 -6.68
N MET A 86 12.80 3.64 -5.35
CA MET A 86 11.83 2.84 -4.60
C MET A 86 10.86 3.73 -3.84
N VAL A 87 9.61 3.34 -3.77
CA VAL A 87 8.59 4.07 -2.99
C VAL A 87 8.31 3.34 -1.68
N GLY A 88 8.20 4.09 -0.58
CA GLY A 88 7.93 3.58 0.76
C GLY A 88 6.51 3.03 0.93
N HIS A 89 6.19 1.92 0.29
CA HIS A 89 4.94 1.20 0.45
C HIS A 89 5.04 0.14 1.56
N THR A 90 5.32 0.57 2.76
CA THR A 90 5.64 -0.27 3.94
C THR A 90 4.62 -1.39 4.20
N PHE A 91 3.33 -1.20 3.85
CA PHE A 91 2.32 -2.24 4.02
C PHE A 91 2.53 -3.48 3.14
N GLU A 92 3.20 -3.37 2.01
CA GLU A 92 3.53 -4.53 1.16
C GLU A 92 4.49 -5.50 1.86
N TYR A 93 5.26 -5.02 2.82
CA TYR A 93 6.18 -5.80 3.66
C TYR A 93 5.53 -6.35 4.93
N ASN A 94 4.23 -6.10 5.15
CA ASN A 94 3.50 -6.66 6.27
C ASN A 94 3.41 -8.19 6.14
N SER A 95 3.81 -8.92 7.16
CA SER A 95 3.86 -10.39 7.15
C SER A 95 2.52 -11.06 6.81
N ALA A 96 1.39 -10.44 7.21
CA ALA A 96 0.08 -10.95 6.89
C ALA A 96 -0.29 -10.70 5.41
N ILE A 97 0.13 -9.56 4.83
CA ILE A 97 -0.05 -9.28 3.39
C ILE A 97 0.80 -10.23 2.55
N LEU A 98 2.05 -10.50 2.97
CA LEU A 98 2.90 -11.51 2.32
C LEU A 98 2.29 -12.91 2.37
N ALA A 99 1.68 -13.28 3.49
CA ALA A 99 0.96 -14.55 3.62
C ALA A 99 -0.29 -14.58 2.74
N LEU A 100 -1.05 -13.47 2.69
CA LEU A 100 -2.24 -13.33 1.85
C LEU A 100 -1.90 -13.51 0.35
N LYS A 101 -0.81 -12.91 -0.12
CA LYS A 101 -0.29 -13.09 -1.49
C LYS A 101 -0.06 -14.58 -1.80
N LYS A 102 0.57 -15.32 -0.89
CA LYS A 102 0.82 -16.76 -1.05
C LYS A 102 -0.47 -17.57 -1.17
N TYR A 103 -1.53 -17.23 -0.43
CA TYR A 103 -2.84 -17.89 -0.55
C TYR A 103 -3.50 -17.62 -1.91
N ILE A 104 -3.32 -16.44 -2.48
CA ILE A 104 -3.81 -16.13 -3.82
C ILE A 104 -3.01 -16.95 -4.86
N GLU A 105 -1.69 -16.90 -4.80
CA GLU A 105 -0.78 -17.58 -5.73
C GLU A 105 -0.91 -19.12 -5.70
N SER A 106 -1.19 -19.70 -4.54
CA SER A 106 -1.41 -21.15 -4.41
C SER A 106 -2.70 -21.64 -5.09
N GLY A 107 -3.61 -20.73 -5.46
CA GLY A 107 -4.91 -21.09 -6.04
C GLY A 107 -5.89 -21.68 -5.04
N GLU A 108 -5.58 -21.66 -3.74
CA GLU A 108 -6.48 -22.16 -2.70
C GLU A 108 -7.82 -21.43 -2.64
N LEU A 109 -7.86 -20.15 -3.03
CA LEU A 109 -9.08 -19.35 -3.08
C LEU A 109 -9.95 -19.68 -4.30
N GLY A 110 -9.40 -20.35 -5.32
CA GLY A 110 -10.04 -20.50 -6.62
C GLY A 110 -10.06 -19.19 -7.40
N ASP A 111 -11.08 -18.98 -8.23
CA ASP A 111 -11.25 -17.73 -8.95
C ASP A 111 -11.65 -16.61 -7.99
N ILE A 112 -10.94 -15.51 -8.02
CA ILE A 112 -11.26 -14.33 -7.21
C ILE A 112 -12.48 -13.64 -7.83
N TYR A 113 -13.52 -13.44 -7.03
CA TYR A 113 -14.73 -12.72 -7.44
C TYR A 113 -14.61 -11.23 -7.19
N TYR A 114 -14.27 -10.87 -5.94
CA TYR A 114 -14.05 -9.46 -5.59
C TYR A 114 -13.16 -9.31 -4.36
N ILE A 115 -12.66 -8.09 -4.19
CA ILE A 115 -11.87 -7.66 -3.04
C ILE A 115 -12.56 -6.44 -2.43
N ASP A 116 -12.78 -6.45 -1.11
CA ASP A 116 -13.30 -5.31 -0.35
C ASP A 116 -12.26 -4.84 0.65
N MET A 117 -11.94 -3.55 0.64
CA MET A 117 -10.93 -2.93 1.49
C MET A 117 -11.53 -1.76 2.25
N ALA A 118 -11.22 -1.66 3.53
CA ALA A 118 -11.66 -0.57 4.38
C ALA A 118 -10.52 -0.04 5.23
N ARG A 119 -10.25 1.27 5.14
CA ARG A 119 -9.28 2.00 5.97
C ARG A 119 -9.95 3.23 6.55
N LEU A 120 -10.44 3.08 7.77
CA LEU A 120 -11.33 4.02 8.43
C LEU A 120 -10.78 4.39 9.79
N ASN A 121 -10.96 5.63 10.20
CA ASN A 121 -10.68 6.10 11.56
C ASN A 121 -11.28 7.50 11.78
N LEU A 122 -11.36 7.93 13.03
CA LEU A 122 -11.47 9.35 13.34
C LEU A 122 -10.05 9.93 13.23
N GLY A 123 -9.71 10.40 12.02
CA GLY A 123 -8.35 10.76 11.64
C GLY A 123 -7.96 12.20 11.97
N LEU A 124 -6.72 12.53 11.63
CA LEU A 124 -6.23 13.90 11.64
C LEU A 124 -6.55 14.54 10.30
N PHE A 125 -7.49 15.47 10.30
CA PHE A 125 -7.87 16.22 9.12
C PHE A 125 -6.71 17.10 8.64
N GLN A 126 -6.38 16.99 7.35
CA GLN A 126 -5.33 17.78 6.72
C GLN A 126 -5.97 18.88 5.86
N ARG A 127 -5.34 20.05 5.78
CA ARG A 127 -5.84 21.17 4.98
C ARG A 127 -5.31 21.19 3.55
N ASP A 128 -4.20 20.55 3.33
CA ASP A 128 -3.43 20.51 2.08
C ASP A 128 -3.54 19.17 1.33
N SER A 129 -4.35 18.24 1.86
CA SER A 129 -4.59 16.93 1.28
C SER A 129 -6.05 16.50 1.52
N ASN A 130 -6.44 15.37 0.96
CA ASN A 130 -7.73 14.73 1.19
C ASN A 130 -7.55 13.25 1.53
N VAL A 131 -8.63 12.60 1.95
CA VAL A 131 -8.60 11.20 2.41
C VAL A 131 -8.08 10.23 1.35
N LEU A 132 -8.32 10.52 0.06
CA LEU A 132 -7.83 9.67 -1.04
C LEU A 132 -6.30 9.69 -1.10
N TRP A 133 -5.67 10.86 -1.10
CA TRP A 133 -4.22 10.99 -1.15
C TRP A 133 -3.51 10.57 0.14
N ASP A 134 -4.20 10.65 1.28
CA ASP A 134 -3.61 10.24 2.56
C ASP A 134 -3.70 8.73 2.79
N LEU A 135 -4.89 8.14 2.64
CA LEU A 135 -5.16 6.75 3.04
C LEU A 135 -5.13 5.76 1.87
N ALA A 136 -5.76 6.10 0.74
CA ALA A 136 -5.94 5.14 -0.36
C ALA A 136 -4.64 4.64 -1.02
N PRO A 137 -3.50 5.38 -1.04
CA PRO A 137 -2.26 4.84 -1.60
C PRO A 137 -1.81 3.54 -0.95
N HIS A 138 -2.04 3.37 0.36
CA HIS A 138 -1.72 2.13 1.06
C HIS A 138 -2.57 0.94 0.57
N ASP A 139 -3.88 1.16 0.40
CA ASP A 139 -4.79 0.10 -0.03
C ASP A 139 -4.63 -0.21 -1.52
N ILE A 140 -4.36 0.82 -2.32
CA ILE A 140 -4.08 0.65 -3.75
C ILE A 140 -2.78 -0.14 -3.94
N SER A 141 -1.70 0.18 -3.21
CA SER A 141 -0.45 -0.55 -3.32
C SER A 141 -0.61 -2.02 -2.92
N ILE A 142 -1.26 -2.29 -1.78
CA ILE A 142 -1.59 -3.65 -1.36
C ILE A 142 -2.39 -4.37 -2.45
N LEU A 143 -3.41 -3.74 -3.01
CA LEU A 143 -4.27 -4.32 -4.03
C LEU A 143 -3.48 -4.69 -5.30
N LEU A 144 -2.66 -3.77 -5.80
CA LEU A 144 -1.82 -4.00 -6.98
C LEU A 144 -0.79 -5.11 -6.71
N TYR A 145 -0.15 -5.10 -5.54
CA TYR A 145 0.76 -6.15 -5.11
C TYR A 145 0.09 -7.53 -5.05
N LEU A 146 -1.10 -7.62 -4.43
CA LEU A 146 -1.82 -8.88 -4.30
C LEU A 146 -2.28 -9.44 -5.64
N MET A 147 -2.78 -8.59 -6.52
CA MET A 147 -3.37 -9.01 -7.80
C MET A 147 -2.36 -9.24 -8.91
N ASP A 148 -1.21 -8.54 -8.86
CA ASP A 148 -0.21 -8.51 -9.95
C ASP A 148 -0.85 -8.19 -11.33
N LEU A 149 -1.87 -7.35 -11.32
CA LEU A 149 -2.66 -6.94 -12.48
C LEU A 149 -2.90 -5.43 -12.45
N LYS A 150 -2.95 -4.82 -13.63
CA LYS A 150 -3.38 -3.43 -13.77
C LYS A 150 -4.90 -3.34 -13.91
N PRO A 151 -5.56 -2.42 -13.20
CA PRO A 151 -6.99 -2.20 -13.38
C PRO A 151 -7.29 -1.64 -14.78
N MET A 152 -8.40 -2.06 -15.37
CA MET A 152 -8.90 -1.60 -16.66
C MET A 152 -9.65 -0.27 -16.53
N SER A 153 -10.31 -0.07 -15.40
CA SER A 153 -11.02 1.17 -15.11
C SER A 153 -11.08 1.44 -13.61
N VAL A 154 -11.24 2.71 -13.27
CA VAL A 154 -11.46 3.17 -11.91
C VAL A 154 -12.58 4.21 -11.89
N SER A 155 -13.43 4.13 -10.88
CA SER A 155 -14.38 5.18 -10.54
C SER A 155 -14.27 5.52 -9.06
N ALA A 156 -14.51 6.78 -8.71
CA ALA A 156 -14.41 7.25 -7.34
C ALA A 156 -15.57 8.18 -7.01
N GLN A 157 -16.05 8.08 -5.78
CA GLN A 157 -17.03 9.02 -5.22
C GLN A 157 -16.55 9.44 -3.84
N GLY A 158 -16.52 10.74 -3.59
CA GLY A 158 -16.12 11.31 -2.30
C GLY A 158 -17.13 12.33 -1.79
N MET A 159 -17.06 12.60 -0.48
CA MET A 159 -17.91 13.58 0.21
C MET A 159 -17.05 14.50 1.08
N PRO A 160 -17.19 15.83 0.95
CA PRO A 160 -16.61 16.80 1.86
C PRO A 160 -17.61 17.06 3.00
N CYS A 161 -17.44 16.40 4.14
CA CYS A 161 -18.40 16.47 5.26
C CYS A 161 -18.07 17.61 6.23
N ILE A 162 -16.79 17.91 6.46
CA ILE A 162 -16.32 18.85 7.48
C ILE A 162 -15.85 20.16 6.87
N PHE A 163 -15.05 20.10 5.83
CA PHE A 163 -14.53 21.28 5.12
C PHE A 163 -14.95 21.24 3.66
N GLU A 164 -15.47 22.37 3.16
CA GLU A 164 -15.74 22.52 1.71
C GLU A 164 -14.47 22.20 0.91
N ASN A 165 -14.64 21.43 -0.15
CA ASN A 165 -13.56 21.03 -1.07
C ASN A 165 -12.48 20.07 -0.53
N ILE A 166 -12.58 19.57 0.70
CA ILE A 166 -11.70 18.53 1.24
C ILE A 166 -12.54 17.26 1.47
N TYR A 167 -12.29 16.24 0.68
CA TYR A 167 -13.01 14.98 0.81
C TYR A 167 -12.52 14.21 2.05
N ASP A 168 -13.44 13.96 2.98
CA ASP A 168 -13.20 13.25 4.25
C ASP A 168 -13.52 11.77 4.16
N VAL A 169 -14.41 11.41 3.23
CA VAL A 169 -14.87 10.06 2.97
C VAL A 169 -14.82 9.82 1.48
N ALA A 170 -14.32 8.66 1.06
CA ALA A 170 -14.32 8.29 -0.34
C ALA A 170 -14.43 6.78 -0.55
N TYR A 171 -15.05 6.42 -1.66
CA TYR A 171 -15.18 5.08 -2.19
C TYR A 171 -14.55 5.01 -3.57
N LEU A 172 -13.73 3.99 -3.80
CA LEU A 172 -13.19 3.69 -5.12
C LEU A 172 -13.69 2.32 -5.55
N ASN A 173 -13.97 2.20 -6.85
CA ASN A 173 -14.22 0.93 -7.49
C ASN A 173 -13.20 0.75 -8.61
N LEU A 174 -12.42 -0.32 -8.56
CA LEU A 174 -11.42 -0.69 -9.56
C LEU A 174 -11.90 -1.99 -10.24
N VAL A 175 -11.89 -1.99 -11.56
CA VAL A 175 -12.26 -3.18 -12.36
C VAL A 175 -10.99 -3.73 -12.98
N PHE A 176 -10.72 -5.00 -12.71
CA PHE A 176 -9.58 -5.75 -13.24
C PHE A 176 -10.01 -6.68 -14.39
N PRO A 177 -9.06 -7.25 -15.15
CA PRO A 177 -9.33 -8.37 -16.04
C PRO A 177 -10.05 -9.52 -15.32
N ASN A 178 -10.62 -10.44 -16.07
CA ASN A 178 -11.30 -11.62 -15.55
C ASN A 178 -12.54 -11.32 -14.66
N ARG A 179 -13.17 -10.16 -14.82
CA ARG A 179 -14.36 -9.71 -14.07
C ARG A 179 -14.12 -9.52 -12.57
N ILE A 180 -12.88 -9.34 -12.15
CA ILE A 180 -12.56 -9.06 -10.75
C ILE A 180 -12.84 -7.59 -10.46
N SER A 181 -13.56 -7.32 -9.39
CA SER A 181 -13.80 -5.96 -8.89
C SER A 181 -13.18 -5.77 -7.52
N ALA A 182 -12.60 -4.59 -7.28
CA ALA A 182 -12.11 -4.21 -5.97
C ALA A 182 -12.77 -2.91 -5.50
N PHE A 183 -13.19 -2.89 -4.25
CA PHE A 183 -13.83 -1.77 -3.59
C PHE A 183 -12.93 -1.28 -2.48
N VAL A 184 -12.64 0.02 -2.45
CA VAL A 184 -11.80 0.63 -1.42
C VAL A 184 -12.60 1.75 -0.74
N HIS A 185 -12.86 1.60 0.55
CA HIS A 185 -13.50 2.60 1.39
C HIS A 185 -12.44 3.25 2.29
N VAL A 186 -12.23 4.54 2.15
CA VAL A 186 -11.35 5.33 3.01
C VAL A 186 -12.12 6.46 3.70
N SER A 187 -11.86 6.66 4.99
CA SER A 187 -12.54 7.71 5.76
C SER A 187 -11.68 8.22 6.91
N TRP A 188 -11.67 9.55 7.08
CA TRP A 188 -11.21 10.20 8.32
C TRP A 188 -12.32 10.37 9.35
N LEU A 189 -13.56 10.03 8.99
CA LEU A 189 -14.77 10.30 9.77
C LEU A 189 -15.49 8.98 10.06
N ASP A 190 -14.86 8.14 10.88
CA ASP A 190 -15.43 6.87 11.33
C ASP A 190 -15.13 6.68 12.83
N PRO A 191 -16.10 6.26 13.66
CA PRO A 191 -15.91 6.10 15.09
C PRO A 191 -14.91 4.99 15.46
N CYS A 192 -14.68 4.04 14.55
CA CYS A 192 -13.80 2.90 14.76
C CYS A 192 -12.59 2.97 13.84
N LYS A 193 -11.42 2.58 14.37
CA LYS A 193 -10.25 2.33 13.52
C LYS A 193 -10.39 0.98 12.85
N VAL A 194 -10.56 0.97 11.53
CA VAL A 194 -10.69 -0.23 10.70
C VAL A 194 -9.58 -0.26 9.67
N ARG A 195 -8.91 -1.39 9.55
CA ARG A 195 -7.97 -1.71 8.46
C ARG A 195 -8.21 -3.16 8.08
N ARG A 196 -9.02 -3.36 7.07
CA ARG A 196 -9.48 -4.68 6.68
C ARG A 196 -9.39 -4.88 5.18
N VAL A 197 -8.99 -6.09 4.78
CA VAL A 197 -9.09 -6.59 3.41
C VAL A 197 -9.88 -7.89 3.45
N THR A 198 -10.92 -7.98 2.65
CA THR A 198 -11.72 -9.20 2.44
C THR A 198 -11.55 -9.63 1.00
N ILE A 199 -11.13 -10.87 0.78
CA ILE A 199 -11.03 -11.48 -0.55
C ILE A 199 -12.03 -12.61 -0.63
N VAL A 200 -12.88 -12.55 -1.61
CA VAL A 200 -13.90 -13.57 -1.86
C VAL A 200 -13.53 -14.33 -3.13
N GLY A 201 -13.24 -15.59 -2.95
CA GLY A 201 -12.93 -16.52 -4.03
C GLY A 201 -13.98 -17.61 -4.18
N SER A 202 -13.93 -18.36 -5.27
CA SER A 202 -14.87 -19.44 -5.58
C SER A 202 -14.76 -20.64 -4.62
N LYS A 203 -13.58 -20.88 -4.06
CA LYS A 203 -13.34 -22.01 -3.13
C LYS A 203 -13.29 -21.58 -1.68
N LYS A 204 -12.61 -20.48 -1.35
CA LYS A 204 -12.42 -19.98 0.03
C LYS A 204 -12.50 -18.46 0.04
N MET A 205 -12.70 -17.91 1.23
CA MET A 205 -12.69 -16.47 1.48
C MET A 205 -11.62 -16.16 2.54
N ILE A 206 -10.99 -15.01 2.45
CA ILE A 206 -9.99 -14.57 3.44
C ILE A 206 -10.35 -13.19 3.95
N VAL A 207 -10.20 -12.99 5.26
CA VAL A 207 -10.27 -11.68 5.90
C VAL A 207 -8.94 -11.39 6.58
N TYR A 208 -8.29 -10.34 6.14
CA TYR A 208 -7.18 -9.71 6.84
C TYR A 208 -7.70 -8.54 7.67
N ASN A 209 -7.29 -8.47 8.94
CA ASN A 209 -7.60 -7.37 9.85
C ASN A 209 -6.32 -6.93 10.58
N ASP A 210 -5.77 -5.78 10.19
CA ASP A 210 -4.54 -5.20 10.76
C ASP A 210 -4.70 -4.77 12.24
N MET A 211 -5.95 -4.61 12.67
CA MET A 211 -6.25 -4.23 14.07
C MET A 211 -6.31 -5.42 15.03
N ALA A 212 -6.27 -6.65 14.51
CA ALA A 212 -6.27 -7.86 15.33
C ALA A 212 -4.84 -8.26 15.69
N VAL A 213 -4.55 -8.44 16.98
CA VAL A 213 -3.19 -8.80 17.44
C VAL A 213 -2.84 -10.24 17.11
N ASP A 214 -3.75 -11.18 17.41
CA ASP A 214 -3.46 -12.62 17.33
C ASP A 214 -4.14 -13.33 16.15
N GLN A 215 -5.07 -12.67 15.46
CA GLN A 215 -5.92 -13.25 14.44
C GLN A 215 -6.00 -12.34 13.20
N MET A 216 -4.85 -11.83 12.78
CA MET A 216 -4.79 -10.90 11.64
C MET A 216 -5.34 -11.49 10.36
N LEU A 217 -5.20 -12.81 10.15
CA LEU A 217 -5.67 -13.49 8.95
C LEU A 217 -6.63 -14.63 9.33
N LYS A 218 -7.79 -14.67 8.69
CA LYS A 218 -8.78 -15.74 8.82
C LYS A 218 -9.16 -16.27 7.45
N ILE A 219 -9.05 -17.57 7.28
CA ILE A 219 -9.39 -18.27 6.05
C ILE A 219 -10.65 -19.04 6.32
N TYR A 220 -11.69 -18.76 5.56
CA TYR A 220 -13.01 -19.38 5.67
C TYR A 220 -13.18 -20.39 4.53
N ASP A 221 -13.40 -21.65 4.85
CA ASP A 221 -13.88 -22.63 3.89
C ASP A 221 -15.38 -22.46 3.69
N LYS A 222 -15.74 -21.39 3.03
CA LYS A 222 -17.11 -21.01 2.70
C LYS A 222 -17.23 -20.73 1.21
N GLY A 223 -18.35 -21.10 0.63
CA GLY A 223 -18.63 -20.85 -0.78
C GLY A 223 -20.07 -21.20 -1.14
N VAL A 224 -20.39 -20.93 -2.38
CA VAL A 224 -21.70 -21.26 -2.98
C VAL A 224 -21.44 -22.02 -4.26
N ASP A 225 -21.93 -23.24 -4.32
CA ASP A 225 -21.87 -24.06 -5.52
C ASP A 225 -23.20 -23.86 -6.29
N ALA A 226 -23.10 -23.16 -7.42
CA ALA A 226 -24.26 -23.01 -8.31
C ALA A 226 -24.55 -24.33 -9.00
N PRO A 227 -25.83 -24.80 -9.04
CA PRO A 227 -26.19 -26.00 -9.76
C PRO A 227 -25.92 -25.81 -11.26
N ALA A 228 -25.50 -26.87 -11.93
CA ALA A 228 -25.54 -26.90 -13.38
C ALA A 228 -27.01 -26.64 -13.84
N TYR A 229 -27.16 -25.74 -14.81
CA TYR A 229 -28.46 -25.33 -15.34
C TYR A 229 -29.32 -26.58 -15.66
N THR A 230 -30.46 -26.74 -15.01
CA THR A 230 -31.46 -27.74 -15.34
C THR A 230 -32.59 -27.06 -16.10
N GLU A 231 -32.93 -27.56 -17.29
CA GLU A 231 -34.00 -27.03 -18.18
C GLU A 231 -35.43 -27.16 -17.62
N GLY A 232 -35.60 -27.36 -16.33
CA GLY A 232 -36.89 -27.45 -15.67
C GLY A 232 -37.25 -26.20 -14.87
N PHE A 233 -38.52 -25.82 -14.86
CA PHE A 233 -39.11 -24.87 -13.91
C PHE A 233 -38.99 -25.46 -12.47
N GLY A 234 -37.77 -25.47 -11.95
CA GLY A 234 -37.44 -25.97 -10.61
C GLY A 234 -36.73 -24.88 -9.82
N GLU A 235 -37.01 -24.87 -8.52
CA GLU A 235 -36.41 -23.94 -7.57
C GLU A 235 -34.89 -23.89 -7.70
N PHE A 236 -34.36 -22.68 -7.75
CA PHE A 236 -32.92 -22.38 -7.86
C PHE A 236 -32.25 -22.69 -6.50
N TYR A 237 -31.81 -23.91 -6.30
CA TYR A 237 -31.11 -24.30 -5.07
C TYR A 237 -29.63 -24.14 -5.24
N CYS A 238 -29.04 -23.15 -4.55
CA CYS A 238 -27.60 -23.06 -4.36
C CYS A 238 -27.19 -23.92 -3.16
N ASN A 239 -26.15 -24.73 -3.32
CA ASN A 239 -25.55 -25.43 -2.20
C ASN A 239 -24.55 -24.49 -1.50
N TYR A 240 -24.82 -24.24 -0.22
CA TYR A 240 -23.92 -23.44 0.61
C TYR A 240 -22.93 -24.39 1.27
N ARG A 241 -21.64 -24.16 1.02
CA ARG A 241 -20.54 -24.83 1.71
C ARG A 241 -20.16 -24.02 2.94
N SER A 242 -20.09 -24.68 4.10
CA SER A 242 -19.65 -24.09 5.37
C SER A 242 -18.74 -25.09 6.08
N GLY A 243 -17.44 -24.93 5.84
CA GLY A 243 -16.38 -25.71 6.48
C GLY A 243 -15.69 -24.94 7.60
N ASP A 244 -14.43 -25.25 7.83
CA ASP A 244 -13.63 -24.73 8.91
C ASP A 244 -13.21 -23.26 8.72
N ILE A 245 -12.87 -22.61 9.83
CA ILE A 245 -12.16 -21.32 9.85
C ILE A 245 -10.74 -21.60 10.32
N VAL A 246 -9.77 -21.34 9.47
CA VAL A 246 -8.35 -21.50 9.79
C VAL A 246 -7.74 -20.13 10.10
N ILE A 247 -7.05 -20.06 11.23
CA ILE A 247 -6.29 -18.89 11.66
C ILE A 247 -4.81 -19.28 11.63
N PRO A 248 -4.05 -18.92 10.58
CA PRO A 248 -2.64 -19.25 10.48
C PRO A 248 -1.83 -18.45 11.48
N ASN A 249 -0.82 -19.10 12.06
CA ASN A 249 0.16 -18.39 12.88
C ASN A 249 1.12 -17.63 11.96
N ILE A 250 1.05 -16.30 12.00
CA ILE A 250 1.91 -15.41 11.22
C ILE A 250 3.00 -14.85 12.11
N ARG A 251 4.24 -15.24 11.83
CA ARG A 251 5.39 -14.61 12.49
C ARG A 251 5.57 -13.20 11.96
N THR A 252 5.28 -12.21 12.79
CA THR A 252 5.43 -10.80 12.45
C THR A 252 6.91 -10.39 12.45
N VAL A 253 7.29 -9.66 11.41
CA VAL A 253 8.58 -8.97 11.30
C VAL A 253 8.26 -7.48 11.11
N GLU A 254 9.16 -6.61 11.55
CA GLU A 254 8.97 -5.17 11.43
C GLU A 254 9.02 -4.76 9.95
N PRO A 255 7.91 -4.23 9.37
CA PRO A 255 7.80 -4.01 7.92
C PRO A 255 8.79 -2.98 7.38
N LEU A 256 9.01 -1.86 8.09
CA LEU A 256 9.94 -0.83 7.67
C LEU A 256 11.38 -1.34 7.57
N ARG A 257 11.77 -2.24 8.48
CA ARG A 257 13.08 -2.89 8.42
C ARG A 257 13.21 -3.75 7.16
N GLN A 258 12.16 -4.48 6.79
CA GLN A 258 12.17 -5.29 5.57
C GLN A 258 12.23 -4.43 4.31
N GLU A 259 11.48 -3.34 4.28
CA GLU A 259 11.51 -2.35 3.20
C GLU A 259 12.92 -1.78 3.01
N CYS A 260 13.54 -1.29 4.09
CA CYS A 260 14.90 -0.78 4.03
C CYS A 260 15.91 -1.85 3.59
N GLN A 261 15.77 -3.10 4.07
CA GLN A 261 16.63 -4.20 3.64
C GLN A 261 16.44 -4.51 2.16
N HIS A 262 15.20 -4.54 1.68
CA HIS A 262 14.90 -4.78 0.26
C HIS A 262 15.51 -3.66 -0.63
N PHE A 263 15.41 -2.40 -0.21
CA PHE A 263 16.06 -1.30 -0.91
C PHE A 263 17.58 -1.50 -1.05
N LEU A 264 18.25 -1.90 0.04
CA LEU A 264 19.68 -2.22 0.01
C LEU A 264 19.98 -3.44 -0.89
N ASP A 265 19.14 -4.47 -0.83
CA ASP A 265 19.31 -5.67 -1.65
C ASP A 265 19.13 -5.36 -3.15
N CYS A 266 18.20 -4.47 -3.51
CA CYS A 266 18.04 -3.99 -4.89
C CYS A 266 19.30 -3.26 -5.39
N ILE A 267 19.89 -2.39 -4.56
CA ILE A 267 21.12 -1.68 -4.91
C ILE A 267 22.30 -2.66 -5.09
N ILE A 268 22.50 -3.55 -4.11
CA ILE A 268 23.65 -4.47 -4.10
C ILE A 268 23.57 -5.48 -5.26
N ASN A 269 22.38 -5.94 -5.60
CA ASN A 269 22.18 -6.98 -6.62
C ASN A 269 21.78 -6.41 -7.98
N HIS A 270 21.71 -5.10 -8.16
CA HIS A 270 21.22 -4.44 -9.39
C HIS A 270 19.89 -5.02 -9.88
N LYS A 271 18.88 -5.11 -8.97
CA LYS A 271 17.54 -5.63 -9.25
C LYS A 271 16.49 -4.55 -8.99
N GLU A 272 15.53 -4.49 -9.89
CA GLU A 272 14.28 -3.74 -9.68
C GLU A 272 13.32 -4.50 -8.74
#